data_21853d4d5a2b549eab820318af3a08ec
#
_entry.id   21853d4d5a2b549eab820318af3a08ec
#
_cell.length_a   1.000
_cell.length_b   1.000
_cell.length_c   1.000
_cell.angle_alpha   90.00
_cell.angle_beta   90.00
_cell.angle_gamma   90.00
#
_symmetry.space_group_name_H-M   'P 1'
#
loop_
_entity.id
_entity.type
_entity.pdbx_description
1 polymer ?
#
loop_
_entity_poly.entity_id
_entity_poly.type
_entity_poly.pdbx_seq_one_letter_code
_entity_poly.pdbx_strand_id
1 'polypeptide(L)'
;MIQMIYMGIFMQKFLEKFKRKPLLFLLPSASVLLLLFLLFFHSQQDADQAFSKYTSELFRQEISGNTITLHYTLKNPEKYGIENAPISYGQCTTDPELVRSSVDAERTRLRSYNRTSLSKDNRLTYDVLNDYLNSAYDLSPYTLYDEPLAPLTGTQSQLPVILSEYRFYEISDIENYLQLLTKTPEYFRSILNFEHTKSESGLFMASYTADSIIKECRDFVHLKESNYLYSSFVERQDELASTKNSGLTQK
;
A
#
# COMPACT_ATOMS: atom_id res chain seq x y z
N MET A 1 20.65 -51.44 41.98
CA MET A 1 19.60 -51.65 43.03
C MET A 1 19.56 -50.51 44.05
N ILE A 2 20.68 -50.09 44.63
CA ILE A 2 20.73 -49.05 45.70
C ILE A 2 20.24 -47.68 45.22
N GLN A 3 20.55 -47.26 43.96
CA GLN A 3 20.13 -45.97 43.39
C GLN A 3 18.57 -45.88 43.18
N MET A 4 17.91 -46.97 42.85
CA MET A 4 16.43 -47.01 42.73
C MET A 4 15.75 -46.89 44.09
N ILE A 5 16.33 -47.41 45.12
CA ILE A 5 15.80 -47.32 46.51
C ILE A 5 15.91 -45.88 47.01
N TYR A 6 17.02 -45.20 46.76
CA TYR A 6 17.22 -43.78 47.12
C TYR A 6 16.27 -42.86 46.37
N MET A 7 16.01 -43.13 45.09
CA MET A 7 15.05 -42.36 44.29
C MET A 7 13.61 -42.54 44.75
N GLY A 8 13.24 -43.78 45.18
CA GLY A 8 11.94 -44.08 45.76
C GLY A 8 11.69 -43.37 47.10
N ILE A 9 12.68 -43.37 47.99
CA ILE A 9 12.61 -42.71 49.29
C ILE A 9 12.58 -41.18 49.13
N PHE A 10 13.32 -40.63 48.17
CA PHE A 10 13.28 -39.19 47.82
C PHE A 10 11.91 -38.78 47.29
N MET A 11 11.36 -39.57 46.37
CA MET A 11 10.02 -39.30 45.80
C MET A 11 8.91 -39.40 46.85
N GLN A 12 8.99 -40.35 47.75
CA GLN A 12 8.01 -40.50 48.85
C GLN A 12 8.06 -39.31 49.83
N LYS A 13 9.27 -38.87 50.23
CA LYS A 13 9.46 -37.67 51.07
C LYS A 13 9.00 -36.37 50.38
N PHE A 14 9.18 -36.30 49.08
CA PHE A 14 8.71 -35.17 48.26
C PHE A 14 7.17 -35.14 48.20
N LEU A 15 6.52 -36.29 47.98
CA LEU A 15 5.05 -36.43 47.96
C LEU A 15 4.41 -36.17 49.34
N GLU A 16 5.05 -36.56 50.43
CA GLU A 16 4.56 -36.23 51.78
C GLU A 16 4.68 -34.76 52.12
N LYS A 17 5.76 -34.06 51.66
CA LYS A 17 5.89 -32.60 51.77
C LYS A 17 4.85 -31.86 50.97
N PHE A 18 4.51 -32.39 49.78
CA PHE A 18 3.46 -31.84 48.92
C PHE A 18 2.07 -31.94 49.58
N LYS A 19 1.77 -33.09 50.21
CA LYS A 19 0.51 -33.29 50.93
C LYS A 19 0.36 -32.44 52.19
N ARG A 20 1.46 -32.15 52.88
CA ARG A 20 1.43 -31.36 54.15
C ARG A 20 1.41 -29.85 53.97
N LYS A 21 1.94 -29.34 52.85
CA LYS A 21 1.98 -27.88 52.58
C LYS A 21 1.80 -27.61 51.09
N PRO A 22 0.61 -27.88 50.51
CA PRO A 22 0.36 -27.70 49.10
C PRO A 22 0.55 -26.22 48.66
N LEU A 23 0.26 -25.27 49.56
CA LEU A 23 0.43 -23.83 49.30
C LEU A 23 1.88 -23.43 49.06
N LEU A 24 2.86 -24.12 49.68
CA LEU A 24 4.29 -23.79 49.51
C LEU A 24 4.85 -24.17 48.14
N PHE A 25 4.20 -25.10 47.42
CA PHE A 25 4.57 -25.52 46.07
C PHE A 25 3.71 -24.87 44.99
N LEU A 26 2.49 -24.41 45.35
CA LEU A 26 1.61 -23.67 44.41
C LEU A 26 2.12 -22.24 44.12
N LEU A 27 2.69 -21.59 45.12
CA LEU A 27 3.21 -20.22 44.95
C LEU A 27 4.35 -20.11 43.92
N PRO A 28 5.43 -20.93 43.92
CA PRO A 28 6.47 -20.84 42.90
C PRO A 28 5.96 -21.30 41.51
N SER A 29 5.04 -22.25 41.43
CA SER A 29 4.47 -22.69 40.15
C SER A 29 3.57 -21.60 39.56
N ALA A 30 2.77 -20.91 40.35
CA ALA A 30 1.96 -19.76 39.91
C ALA A 30 2.80 -18.56 39.45
N SER A 31 3.93 -18.29 40.13
CA SER A 31 4.85 -17.21 39.73
C SER A 31 5.57 -17.52 38.42
N VAL A 32 5.96 -18.79 38.18
CA VAL A 32 6.56 -19.22 36.90
C VAL A 32 5.53 -19.12 35.77
N LEU A 33 4.29 -19.55 35.98
CA LEU A 33 3.21 -19.43 35.00
C LEU A 33 2.91 -17.96 34.67
N LEU A 34 2.88 -17.09 35.67
CA LEU A 34 2.69 -15.66 35.48
C LEU A 34 3.86 -15.04 34.69
N LEU A 35 5.10 -15.42 34.98
CA LEU A 35 6.27 -14.97 34.24
C LEU A 35 6.21 -15.41 32.76
N LEU A 36 5.90 -16.68 32.50
CA LEU A 36 5.72 -17.21 31.15
C LEU A 36 4.60 -16.49 30.40
N PHE A 37 3.50 -16.20 31.09
CA PHE A 37 2.38 -15.43 30.56
C PHE A 37 2.81 -14.00 30.17
N LEU A 38 3.53 -13.31 31.06
CA LEU A 38 4.05 -11.96 30.78
C LEU A 38 5.06 -11.94 29.62
N LEU A 39 5.94 -12.93 29.56
CA LEU A 39 6.89 -13.08 28.42
C LEU A 39 6.18 -13.34 27.11
N PHE A 40 5.12 -14.18 27.12
CA PHE A 40 4.30 -14.44 25.94
C PHE A 40 3.58 -13.17 25.45
N PHE A 41 2.96 -12.41 26.37
CA PHE A 41 2.30 -11.14 26.02
C PHE A 41 3.29 -10.11 25.50
N HIS A 42 4.45 -9.98 26.10
CA HIS A 42 5.49 -9.06 25.64
C HIS A 42 5.97 -9.42 24.23
N SER A 43 6.26 -10.71 23.99
CA SER A 43 6.64 -11.21 22.66
C SER A 43 5.55 -10.99 21.59
N GLN A 44 4.28 -11.12 21.95
CA GLN A 44 3.16 -10.84 21.04
C GLN A 44 3.06 -9.33 20.71
N GLN A 45 3.24 -8.47 21.71
CA GLN A 45 3.21 -7.03 21.52
C GLN A 45 4.35 -6.55 20.61
N ASP A 46 5.56 -7.10 20.78
CA ASP A 46 6.71 -6.80 19.93
C ASP A 46 6.48 -7.25 18.48
N ALA A 47 5.88 -8.43 18.28
CA ALA A 47 5.52 -8.95 16.96
C ALA A 47 4.47 -8.07 16.27
N ASP A 48 3.44 -7.64 16.98
CA ASP A 48 2.41 -6.74 16.47
C ASP A 48 2.97 -5.37 16.09
N GLN A 49 3.84 -4.81 16.92
CA GLN A 49 4.47 -3.52 16.66
C GLN A 49 5.38 -3.60 15.41
N ALA A 50 6.18 -4.64 15.30
CA ALA A 50 7.05 -4.86 14.13
C ALA A 50 6.23 -5.01 12.84
N PHE A 51 5.14 -5.78 12.90
CA PHE A 51 4.24 -5.96 11.76
C PHE A 51 3.51 -4.66 11.38
N SER A 52 2.99 -3.91 12.35
CA SER A 52 2.35 -2.61 12.11
C SER A 52 3.30 -1.58 11.51
N LYS A 53 4.58 -1.61 11.91
CA LYS A 53 5.61 -0.79 11.28
C LYS A 53 5.83 -1.17 9.82
N TYR A 54 5.94 -2.46 9.54
CA TYR A 54 6.07 -2.99 8.18
C TYR A 54 4.91 -2.55 7.27
N THR A 55 3.67 -2.76 7.72
CA THR A 55 2.48 -2.40 6.92
C THR A 55 2.37 -0.88 6.70
N SER A 56 2.78 -0.08 7.69
CA SER A 56 2.84 1.38 7.56
C SER A 56 3.93 1.83 6.58
N GLU A 57 5.07 1.16 6.53
CA GLU A 57 6.13 1.42 5.54
C GLU A 57 5.65 1.05 4.13
N LEU A 58 5.05 -0.13 3.97
CA LEU A 58 4.49 -0.60 2.69
C LEU A 58 3.43 0.39 2.17
N PHE A 59 2.49 0.81 3.02
CA PHE A 59 1.49 1.81 2.69
C PHE A 59 2.12 3.12 2.21
N ARG A 60 3.11 3.66 2.94
CA ARG A 60 3.80 4.89 2.53
C ARG A 60 4.50 4.76 1.18
N GLN A 61 5.19 3.64 0.95
CA GLN A 61 5.88 3.38 -0.33
C GLN A 61 4.89 3.32 -1.49
N GLU A 62 3.80 2.61 -1.32
CA GLU A 62 2.77 2.43 -2.34
C GLU A 62 2.13 3.77 -2.76
N ILE A 63 1.64 4.54 -1.78
CA ILE A 63 0.92 5.78 -2.12
C ILE A 63 1.85 6.93 -2.54
N SER A 64 3.13 6.91 -2.15
CA SER A 64 4.09 7.94 -2.54
C SER A 64 4.57 7.82 -3.98
N GLY A 65 4.37 6.66 -4.62
CA GLY A 65 4.77 6.41 -6.01
C GLY A 65 3.93 7.15 -7.05
N ASN A 66 2.73 7.64 -6.68
CA ASN A 66 1.82 8.32 -7.58
C ASN A 66 1.19 9.54 -6.89
N THR A 67 1.42 10.73 -7.44
CA THR A 67 0.95 12.00 -6.88
C THR A 67 -0.57 12.07 -6.79
N ILE A 68 -1.30 11.54 -7.79
CA ILE A 68 -2.76 11.51 -7.80
C ILE A 68 -3.27 10.61 -6.68
N THR A 69 -2.72 9.40 -6.56
CA THR A 69 -3.08 8.46 -5.50
C THR A 69 -2.83 9.07 -4.12
N LEU A 70 -1.66 9.70 -3.91
CA LEU A 70 -1.32 10.37 -2.66
C LEU A 70 -2.33 11.47 -2.32
N HIS A 71 -2.61 12.35 -3.28
CA HIS A 71 -3.50 13.51 -3.11
C HIS A 71 -4.95 13.09 -2.74
N TYR A 72 -5.47 12.06 -3.40
CA TYR A 72 -6.84 11.57 -3.12
C TYR A 72 -6.94 10.67 -1.88
N THR A 73 -5.83 10.06 -1.46
CA THR A 73 -5.83 9.15 -0.31
C THR A 73 -5.59 9.90 1.01
N LEU A 74 -4.69 10.88 1.04
CA LEU A 74 -4.28 11.57 2.26
C LEU A 74 -4.40 13.09 2.14
N LYS A 75 -5.20 13.68 3.02
CA LYS A 75 -5.27 15.15 3.15
C LYS A 75 -4.01 15.76 3.75
N ASN A 76 -3.36 15.05 4.67
CA ASN A 76 -2.17 15.51 5.41
C ASN A 76 -1.11 14.41 5.37
N PRO A 77 -0.37 14.24 4.26
CA PRO A 77 0.63 13.16 4.11
C PRO A 77 1.73 13.20 5.17
N GLU A 78 2.09 14.39 5.64
CA GLU A 78 3.12 14.61 6.66
C GLU A 78 2.80 13.91 8.00
N LYS A 79 1.51 13.75 8.35
CA LYS A 79 1.08 13.01 9.55
C LYS A 79 1.36 11.51 9.46
N TYR A 80 1.59 11.03 8.26
CA TYR A 80 1.94 9.63 7.97
C TYR A 80 3.44 9.47 7.69
N GLY A 81 4.23 10.53 7.88
CA GLY A 81 5.67 10.54 7.63
C GLY A 81 6.02 10.54 6.12
N ILE A 82 5.12 11.07 5.29
CA ILE A 82 5.36 11.27 3.86
C ILE A 82 5.69 12.72 3.64
N GLU A 83 6.99 12.98 3.49
CA GLU A 83 7.54 14.30 3.19
C GLU A 83 8.24 14.24 1.83
N ASN A 84 8.07 15.28 1.01
CA ASN A 84 8.75 15.41 -0.29
C ASN A 84 8.55 14.20 -1.24
N ALA A 85 7.32 13.68 -1.33
CA ALA A 85 7.00 12.64 -2.30
C ALA A 85 7.31 13.12 -3.72
N PRO A 86 7.87 12.27 -4.60
CA PRO A 86 8.16 12.65 -5.98
C PRO A 86 6.88 12.97 -6.75
N ILE A 87 6.94 13.99 -7.62
CA ILE A 87 5.82 14.29 -8.52
C ILE A 87 5.85 13.30 -9.69
N SER A 88 4.87 12.40 -9.72
CA SER A 88 4.82 11.28 -10.67
C SER A 88 3.40 10.74 -10.87
N TYR A 89 3.13 10.21 -12.05
CA TYR A 89 1.97 9.36 -12.34
C TYR A 89 2.26 7.87 -12.11
N GLY A 90 3.46 7.48 -11.73
CA GLY A 90 3.95 6.12 -11.85
C GLY A 90 4.41 5.82 -13.29
N GLN A 91 4.54 4.54 -13.62
CA GLN A 91 4.98 4.07 -14.93
C GLN A 91 4.28 2.77 -15.31
N CYS A 92 4.01 2.56 -16.59
CA CYS A 92 3.65 1.26 -17.13
C CYS A 92 4.92 0.43 -17.30
N THR A 93 4.98 -0.75 -16.69
CA THR A 93 6.09 -1.68 -16.86
C THR A 93 5.77 -2.75 -17.92
N THR A 94 6.76 -3.09 -18.74
CA THR A 94 6.67 -4.14 -19.76
C THR A 94 7.38 -5.44 -19.38
N ASP A 95 8.02 -5.45 -18.22
CA ASP A 95 8.83 -6.57 -17.74
C ASP A 95 8.10 -7.41 -16.69
N PRO A 96 7.52 -8.57 -17.05
CA PRO A 96 6.84 -9.46 -16.12
C PRO A 96 7.77 -10.01 -15.03
N GLU A 97 9.06 -10.23 -15.35
CA GLU A 97 10.01 -10.75 -14.36
C GLU A 97 10.37 -9.71 -13.30
N LEU A 98 10.42 -8.44 -13.69
CA LEU A 98 10.59 -7.34 -12.74
C LEU A 98 9.38 -7.27 -11.79
N VAL A 99 8.17 -7.33 -12.31
CA VAL A 99 6.93 -7.37 -11.50
C VAL A 99 6.96 -8.58 -10.56
N ARG A 100 7.24 -9.76 -11.10
CA ARG A 100 7.28 -11.01 -10.34
C ARG A 100 8.31 -10.97 -9.22
N SER A 101 9.52 -10.52 -9.50
CA SER A 101 10.60 -10.45 -8.50
C SER A 101 10.28 -9.44 -7.40
N SER A 102 9.70 -8.31 -7.73
CA SER A 102 9.27 -7.30 -6.77
C SER A 102 8.17 -7.85 -5.84
N VAL A 103 7.14 -8.48 -6.39
CA VAL A 103 6.07 -9.11 -5.61
C VAL A 103 6.60 -10.25 -4.75
N ASP A 104 7.52 -11.08 -5.27
CA ASP A 104 8.08 -12.21 -4.49
C ASP A 104 8.97 -11.74 -3.33
N ALA A 105 9.65 -10.62 -3.50
CA ALA A 105 10.39 -9.98 -2.41
C ALA A 105 9.44 -9.56 -1.26
N GLU A 106 8.29 -8.94 -1.57
CA GLU A 106 7.29 -8.57 -0.56
C GLU A 106 6.60 -9.80 0.05
N ARG A 107 6.32 -10.84 -0.72
CA ARG A 107 5.82 -12.14 -0.19
C ARG A 107 6.79 -12.75 0.81
N THR A 108 8.07 -12.73 0.48
CA THR A 108 9.13 -13.23 1.36
C THR A 108 9.21 -12.42 2.64
N ARG A 109 9.12 -11.09 2.54
CA ARG A 109 9.11 -10.19 3.68
C ARG A 109 7.87 -10.42 4.57
N LEU A 110 6.68 -10.55 3.98
CA LEU A 110 5.46 -10.86 4.72
C LEU A 110 5.56 -12.18 5.48
N ARG A 111 6.07 -13.24 4.82
CA ARG A 111 6.23 -14.58 5.41
C ARG A 111 7.27 -14.65 6.53
N SER A 112 8.13 -13.65 6.67
CA SER A 112 9.05 -13.56 7.81
C SER A 112 8.34 -13.27 9.14
N TYR A 113 7.09 -12.77 9.09
CA TYR A 113 6.27 -12.54 10.27
C TYR A 113 5.48 -13.80 10.64
N ASN A 114 5.53 -14.18 11.92
CA ASN A 114 4.75 -15.32 12.40
C ASN A 114 3.29 -14.91 12.64
N ARG A 115 2.39 -15.27 11.71
CA ARG A 115 0.96 -14.96 11.79
C ARG A 115 0.33 -15.33 13.14
N THR A 116 0.73 -16.45 13.77
CA THR A 116 0.13 -16.92 15.04
C THR A 116 0.50 -16.03 16.23
N SER A 117 1.59 -15.27 16.12
CA SER A 117 2.05 -14.31 17.14
C SER A 117 1.42 -12.92 17.00
N LEU A 118 0.63 -12.68 15.94
CA LEU A 118 -0.03 -11.41 15.70
C LEU A 118 -1.37 -11.31 16.47
N SER A 119 -1.81 -10.09 16.75
CA SER A 119 -3.17 -9.81 17.25
C SER A 119 -4.24 -10.19 16.22
N LYS A 120 -5.49 -10.18 16.62
CA LYS A 120 -6.62 -10.51 15.72
C LYS A 120 -6.65 -9.59 14.50
N ASP A 121 -6.45 -8.30 14.69
CA ASP A 121 -6.54 -7.29 13.62
C ASP A 121 -5.34 -7.40 12.68
N ASN A 122 -4.13 -7.58 13.21
CA ASN A 122 -2.93 -7.79 12.41
C ASN A 122 -2.94 -9.13 11.67
N ARG A 123 -3.58 -10.17 12.20
CA ARG A 123 -3.81 -11.42 11.47
C ARG A 123 -4.70 -11.23 10.25
N LEU A 124 -5.77 -10.43 10.37
CA LEU A 124 -6.61 -10.11 9.23
C LEU A 124 -5.83 -9.34 8.16
N THR A 125 -5.05 -8.34 8.57
CA THR A 125 -4.19 -7.57 7.65
C THR A 125 -3.16 -8.49 6.97
N TYR A 126 -2.56 -9.41 7.72
CA TYR A 126 -1.64 -10.41 7.17
C TYR A 126 -2.32 -11.28 6.12
N ASP A 127 -3.51 -11.79 6.41
CA ASP A 127 -4.24 -12.67 5.50
C ASP A 127 -4.62 -11.95 4.21
N VAL A 128 -5.13 -10.72 4.30
CA VAL A 128 -5.48 -9.89 3.14
C VAL A 128 -4.23 -9.60 2.28
N LEU A 129 -3.12 -9.20 2.90
CA LEU A 129 -1.86 -8.98 2.19
C LEU A 129 -1.33 -10.25 1.55
N ASN A 130 -1.40 -11.38 2.23
CA ASN A 130 -0.95 -12.65 1.69
C ASN A 130 -1.75 -13.06 0.45
N ASP A 131 -3.06 -12.92 0.49
CA ASP A 131 -3.93 -13.23 -0.66
C ASP A 131 -3.70 -12.27 -1.82
N TYR A 132 -3.57 -10.97 -1.54
CA TYR A 132 -3.23 -9.96 -2.54
C TYR A 132 -1.89 -10.25 -3.23
N LEU A 133 -0.82 -10.46 -2.45
CA LEU A 133 0.51 -10.69 -2.99
C LEU A 133 0.62 -12.05 -3.73
N ASN A 134 -0.11 -13.08 -3.30
CA ASN A 134 -0.16 -14.34 -4.03
C ASN A 134 -0.87 -14.14 -5.38
N SER A 135 -2.01 -13.44 -5.41
CA SER A 135 -2.72 -13.13 -6.65
C SER A 135 -1.87 -12.28 -7.60
N ALA A 136 -1.18 -11.25 -7.08
CA ALA A 136 -0.28 -10.40 -7.86
C ALA A 136 0.90 -11.22 -8.46
N TYR A 137 1.44 -12.16 -7.68
CA TYR A 137 2.49 -13.05 -8.16
C TYR A 137 2.01 -13.97 -9.28
N ASP A 138 0.82 -14.56 -9.13
CA ASP A 138 0.24 -15.46 -10.13
C ASP A 138 -0.15 -14.71 -11.41
N LEU A 139 -0.52 -13.42 -11.29
CA LEU A 139 -0.86 -12.56 -12.41
C LEU A 139 0.35 -11.91 -13.09
N SER A 140 1.51 -11.90 -12.48
CA SER A 140 2.71 -11.25 -13.03
C SER A 140 3.11 -11.69 -14.46
N PRO A 141 2.91 -12.96 -14.89
CA PRO A 141 3.19 -13.36 -16.27
C PRO A 141 2.25 -12.70 -17.30
N TYR A 142 1.13 -12.16 -16.83
CA TYR A 142 0.07 -11.59 -17.68
C TYR A 142 0.09 -10.07 -17.73
N THR A 143 1.20 -9.42 -17.35
CA THR A 143 1.36 -7.96 -17.33
C THR A 143 0.95 -7.30 -18.66
N LEU A 144 1.26 -7.91 -19.80
CA LEU A 144 0.92 -7.38 -21.12
C LEU A 144 -0.57 -7.53 -21.50
N TYR A 145 -1.40 -8.16 -20.66
CA TYR A 145 -2.85 -8.18 -20.84
C TYR A 145 -3.55 -6.94 -20.24
N ASP A 146 -2.82 -6.09 -19.51
CA ASP A 146 -3.37 -4.82 -19.07
C ASP A 146 -3.72 -3.92 -20.25
N GLU A 147 -4.75 -3.10 -20.08
CA GLU A 147 -5.29 -2.18 -21.09
C GLU A 147 -5.16 -0.72 -20.61
N PRO A 148 -3.93 -0.15 -20.62
CA PRO A 148 -3.72 1.24 -20.19
C PRO A 148 -4.42 2.25 -21.09
N LEU A 149 -4.66 1.90 -22.37
CA LEU A 149 -5.47 2.64 -23.32
C LEU A 149 -6.72 1.83 -23.67
N ALA A 150 -7.89 2.40 -23.45
CA ALA A 150 -9.17 1.80 -23.79
C ALA A 150 -10.21 2.90 -24.00
N PRO A 151 -11.20 2.72 -24.90
CA PRO A 151 -12.32 3.64 -25.01
C PRO A 151 -13.02 3.76 -23.65
N LEU A 152 -13.31 4.95 -23.18
CA LEU A 152 -14.00 5.29 -21.92
C LEU A 152 -13.19 5.06 -20.63
N THR A 153 -12.43 3.99 -20.50
CA THR A 153 -11.74 3.60 -19.25
C THR A 153 -10.23 3.73 -19.34
N GLY A 154 -9.67 4.00 -20.50
CA GLY A 154 -8.23 4.17 -20.67
C GLY A 154 -7.71 5.48 -20.10
N THR A 155 -6.41 5.52 -19.87
CA THR A 155 -5.69 6.70 -19.33
C THR A 155 -5.97 7.97 -20.12
N GLN A 156 -6.10 7.89 -21.45
CA GLN A 156 -6.34 9.07 -22.31
C GLN A 156 -7.68 9.74 -22.02
N SER A 157 -8.68 8.99 -21.54
CA SER A 157 -10.01 9.54 -21.19
C SER A 157 -10.13 9.85 -19.68
N GLN A 158 -9.55 9.02 -18.82
CA GLN A 158 -9.70 9.16 -17.37
C GLN A 158 -8.77 10.21 -16.77
N LEU A 159 -7.53 10.31 -17.25
CA LEU A 159 -6.56 11.24 -16.67
C LEU A 159 -6.99 12.71 -16.76
N PRO A 160 -7.54 13.21 -17.89
CA PRO A 160 -8.07 14.58 -17.93
C PRO A 160 -9.21 14.83 -16.93
N VAL A 161 -10.09 13.85 -16.71
CA VAL A 161 -11.18 13.97 -15.73
C VAL A 161 -10.61 14.08 -14.31
N ILE A 162 -9.71 13.18 -13.94
CA ILE A 162 -9.05 13.20 -12.61
C ILE A 162 -8.30 14.52 -12.40
N LEU A 163 -7.60 15.02 -13.42
CA LEU A 163 -6.90 16.30 -13.35
C LEU A 163 -7.87 17.49 -13.24
N SER A 164 -9.05 17.43 -13.86
CA SER A 164 -10.06 18.49 -13.73
C SER A 164 -10.67 18.56 -12.34
N GLU A 165 -10.69 17.45 -11.59
CA GLU A 165 -11.22 17.36 -10.24
C GLU A 165 -10.14 17.47 -9.13
N TYR A 166 -8.86 17.62 -9.50
CA TYR A 166 -7.75 17.72 -8.55
C TYR A 166 -7.89 18.98 -7.67
N ARG A 167 -8.24 18.80 -6.40
CA ARG A 167 -8.58 19.91 -5.49
C ARG A 167 -7.34 20.67 -5.02
N PHE A 168 -7.47 21.99 -4.91
CA PHE A 168 -6.44 22.85 -4.33
C PHE A 168 -6.83 23.22 -2.90
N TYR A 169 -6.21 22.59 -1.91
CA TYR A 169 -6.38 22.93 -0.49
C TYR A 169 -5.40 24.03 -0.06
N GLU A 170 -4.23 24.07 -0.71
CA GLU A 170 -3.15 25.04 -0.46
C GLU A 170 -2.37 25.37 -1.74
N ILE A 171 -1.45 26.34 -1.66
CA ILE A 171 -0.69 26.79 -2.84
C ILE A 171 0.21 25.69 -3.37
N SER A 172 0.78 24.87 -2.49
CA SER A 172 1.60 23.71 -2.86
C SER A 172 0.85 22.72 -3.75
N ASP A 173 -0.48 22.59 -3.61
CA ASP A 173 -1.28 21.72 -4.48
C ASP A 173 -1.30 22.25 -5.93
N ILE A 174 -1.34 23.57 -6.11
CA ILE A 174 -1.23 24.19 -7.44
C ILE A 174 0.15 23.94 -8.04
N GLU A 175 1.22 24.09 -7.25
CA GLU A 175 2.58 23.85 -7.70
C GLU A 175 2.78 22.39 -8.09
N ASN A 176 2.29 21.46 -7.28
CA ASN A 176 2.34 20.01 -7.54
C ASN A 176 1.54 19.65 -8.79
N TYR A 177 0.34 20.22 -8.96
CA TYR A 177 -0.50 20.03 -10.14
C TYR A 177 0.21 20.49 -11.42
N LEU A 178 0.80 21.69 -11.42
CA LEU A 178 1.52 22.22 -12.58
C LEU A 178 2.77 21.37 -12.90
N GLN A 179 3.51 20.95 -11.89
CA GLN A 179 4.63 20.02 -12.08
C GLN A 179 4.14 18.67 -12.63
N LEU A 180 3.01 18.15 -12.12
CA LEU A 180 2.43 16.90 -12.60
C LEU A 180 2.05 17.00 -14.08
N LEU A 181 1.48 18.10 -14.54
CA LEU A 181 1.21 18.34 -15.96
C LEU A 181 2.47 18.24 -16.83
N THR A 182 3.62 18.70 -16.34
CA THR A 182 4.90 18.58 -17.08
C THR A 182 5.37 17.13 -17.21
N LYS A 183 4.90 16.23 -16.35
CA LYS A 183 5.21 14.79 -16.38
C LYS A 183 4.32 13.99 -17.33
N THR A 184 3.23 14.57 -17.82
CA THR A 184 2.29 13.89 -18.74
C THR A 184 2.98 13.29 -19.97
N PRO A 185 3.89 13.99 -20.69
CA PRO A 185 4.58 13.41 -21.84
C PRO A 185 5.46 12.19 -21.49
N GLU A 186 6.11 12.19 -20.33
CA GLU A 186 6.92 11.07 -19.83
C GLU A 186 6.05 9.86 -19.54
N TYR A 187 4.92 10.08 -18.88
CA TYR A 187 3.97 9.03 -18.54
C TYR A 187 3.36 8.39 -19.80
N PHE A 188 2.87 9.20 -20.75
CA PHE A 188 2.35 8.67 -22.03
C PHE A 188 3.42 7.97 -22.87
N ARG A 189 4.70 8.35 -22.74
CA ARG A 189 5.79 7.61 -23.36
C ARG A 189 5.95 6.21 -22.76
N SER A 190 5.76 6.04 -21.45
CA SER A 190 5.77 4.71 -20.83
C SER A 190 4.61 3.85 -21.34
N ILE A 191 3.42 4.44 -21.52
CA ILE A 191 2.27 3.77 -22.12
C ILE A 191 2.56 3.38 -23.59
N LEU A 192 3.15 4.29 -24.37
CA LEU A 192 3.54 3.99 -25.76
C LEU A 192 4.52 2.80 -25.83
N ASN A 193 5.51 2.76 -24.96
CA ASN A 193 6.45 1.64 -24.90
C ASN A 193 5.72 0.32 -24.52
N PHE A 194 4.75 0.41 -23.60
CA PHE A 194 3.91 -0.73 -23.22
C PHE A 194 3.12 -1.25 -24.41
N GLU A 195 2.42 -0.38 -25.15
CA GLU A 195 1.62 -0.76 -26.31
C GLU A 195 2.49 -1.31 -27.47
N HIS A 196 3.72 -0.82 -27.64
CA HIS A 196 4.68 -1.39 -28.58
C HIS A 196 5.04 -2.83 -28.22
N THR A 197 5.43 -3.08 -26.97
CA THR A 197 5.77 -4.43 -26.50
C THR A 197 4.58 -5.37 -26.61
N LYS A 198 3.39 -4.89 -26.31
CA LYS A 198 2.12 -5.61 -26.45
C LYS A 198 1.85 -5.97 -27.91
N SER A 199 2.08 -5.03 -28.84
CA SER A 199 1.95 -5.24 -30.28
C SER A 199 2.93 -6.28 -30.81
N GLU A 200 4.19 -6.22 -30.42
CA GLU A 200 5.23 -7.21 -30.78
C GLU A 200 4.88 -8.61 -30.26
N SER A 201 4.15 -8.69 -29.16
CA SER A 201 3.67 -9.94 -28.55
C SER A 201 2.36 -10.44 -29.16
N GLY A 202 1.80 -9.75 -30.16
CA GLY A 202 0.54 -10.11 -30.80
C GLY A 202 -0.72 -9.88 -29.94
N LEU A 203 -0.61 -9.05 -28.90
CA LEU A 203 -1.67 -8.75 -27.94
C LEU A 203 -2.29 -7.36 -28.14
N PHE A 204 -1.95 -6.66 -29.23
CA PHE A 204 -2.47 -5.32 -29.48
C PHE A 204 -3.98 -5.32 -29.71
N MET A 205 -4.61 -4.22 -29.36
CA MET A 205 -6.05 -4.03 -29.52
C MET A 205 -6.53 -4.10 -30.98
N ALA A 206 -7.82 -4.31 -31.19
CA ALA A 206 -8.42 -4.28 -32.54
C ALA A 206 -8.33 -2.87 -33.16
N SER A 207 -8.18 -2.78 -34.48
CA SER A 207 -7.97 -1.50 -35.18
C SER A 207 -9.07 -0.47 -34.91
N TYR A 208 -10.35 -0.89 -34.87
CA TYR A 208 -11.45 0.05 -34.56
C TYR A 208 -11.37 0.64 -33.15
N THR A 209 -10.80 -0.11 -32.19
CA THR A 209 -10.54 0.37 -30.84
C THR A 209 -9.43 1.44 -30.84
N ALA A 210 -8.33 1.16 -31.53
CA ALA A 210 -7.24 2.11 -31.71
C ALA A 210 -7.70 3.40 -32.42
N ASP A 211 -8.50 3.28 -33.48
CA ASP A 211 -9.09 4.43 -34.19
C ASP A 211 -9.97 5.29 -33.28
N SER A 212 -10.76 4.67 -32.40
CA SER A 212 -11.58 5.38 -31.43
C SER A 212 -10.71 6.17 -30.43
N ILE A 213 -9.68 5.55 -29.88
CA ILE A 213 -8.75 6.19 -28.94
C ILE A 213 -8.01 7.36 -29.62
N ILE A 214 -7.53 7.16 -30.85
CA ILE A 214 -6.88 8.22 -31.63
C ILE A 214 -7.82 9.40 -31.85
N LYS A 215 -9.09 9.11 -32.16
CA LYS A 215 -10.09 10.16 -32.32
C LYS A 215 -10.33 10.92 -31.02
N GLU A 216 -10.51 10.23 -29.90
CA GLU A 216 -10.66 10.84 -28.57
C GLU A 216 -9.50 11.78 -28.24
N CYS A 217 -8.25 11.31 -28.42
CA CYS A 217 -7.06 12.12 -28.18
C CYS A 217 -7.01 13.38 -29.08
N ARG A 218 -7.35 13.21 -30.38
CA ARG A 218 -7.40 14.35 -31.32
C ARG A 218 -8.47 15.35 -30.96
N ASP A 219 -9.66 14.89 -30.64
CA ASP A 219 -10.77 15.74 -30.24
C ASP A 219 -10.40 16.55 -28.97
N PHE A 220 -9.79 15.90 -27.97
CA PHE A 220 -9.32 16.55 -26.75
C PHE A 220 -8.28 17.65 -27.02
N VAL A 221 -7.28 17.38 -27.87
CA VAL A 221 -6.22 18.35 -28.22
C VAL A 221 -6.79 19.52 -29.03
N HIS A 222 -7.79 19.28 -29.89
CA HIS A 222 -8.44 20.32 -30.70
C HIS A 222 -9.24 21.35 -29.86
N LEU A 223 -9.61 21.03 -28.61
CA LEU A 223 -10.30 21.97 -27.72
C LEU A 223 -9.44 23.19 -27.37
N LYS A 224 -8.10 23.10 -27.40
CA LYS A 224 -7.16 24.20 -27.09
C LYS A 224 -7.58 24.96 -25.84
N GLU A 225 -7.78 26.27 -25.95
CA GLU A 225 -8.16 27.17 -24.85
C GLU A 225 -9.59 26.93 -24.32
N SER A 226 -10.47 26.28 -25.12
CA SER A 226 -11.78 25.84 -24.66
C SER A 226 -11.77 24.51 -23.93
N ASN A 227 -10.58 23.93 -23.69
CA ASN A 227 -10.46 22.70 -22.94
C ASN A 227 -10.89 22.92 -21.48
N TYR A 228 -11.74 22.00 -20.99
CA TYR A 228 -12.28 22.08 -19.64
C TYR A 228 -11.21 22.01 -18.53
N LEU A 229 -10.01 21.50 -18.81
CA LEU A 229 -8.88 21.56 -17.87
C LEU A 229 -8.49 23.01 -17.53
N TYR A 230 -8.57 23.92 -18.49
CA TYR A 230 -8.28 25.32 -18.24
C TYR A 230 -9.36 25.98 -17.38
N SER A 231 -10.63 25.82 -17.74
CA SER A 231 -11.74 26.41 -16.96
C SER A 231 -11.82 25.86 -15.54
N SER A 232 -11.69 24.53 -15.37
CA SER A 232 -11.68 23.90 -14.05
C SER A 232 -10.45 24.29 -13.20
N PHE A 233 -9.30 24.57 -13.82
CA PHE A 233 -8.13 25.08 -13.09
C PHE A 233 -8.41 26.48 -12.52
N VAL A 234 -8.93 27.41 -13.34
CA VAL A 234 -9.25 28.78 -12.91
C VAL A 234 -10.30 28.73 -11.78
N GLU A 235 -11.37 27.97 -11.94
CA GLU A 235 -12.43 27.82 -10.94
C GLU A 235 -11.87 27.37 -9.58
N ARG A 236 -11.05 26.31 -9.56
CA ARG A 236 -10.43 25.79 -8.32
C ARG A 236 -9.45 26.78 -7.69
N GLN A 237 -8.74 27.58 -8.51
CA GLN A 237 -7.86 28.63 -8.02
C GLN A 237 -8.67 29.74 -7.33
N ASP A 238 -9.79 30.14 -7.90
CA ASP A 238 -10.71 31.14 -7.32
C ASP A 238 -11.38 30.62 -6.03
N GLU A 239 -11.73 29.35 -5.98
CA GLU A 239 -12.24 28.70 -4.76
C GLU A 239 -11.21 28.76 -3.62
N LEU A 240 -9.95 28.42 -3.90
CA LEU A 240 -8.88 28.48 -2.91
C LEU A 240 -8.66 29.91 -2.41
N ALA A 241 -8.64 30.90 -3.31
CA ALA A 241 -8.50 32.32 -2.96
C ALA A 241 -9.66 32.81 -2.08
N SER A 242 -10.88 32.44 -2.42
CA SER A 242 -12.10 32.79 -1.66
C SER A 242 -12.09 32.18 -0.25
N THR A 243 -11.67 30.92 -0.13
CA THR A 243 -11.60 30.21 1.16
C THR A 243 -10.57 30.87 2.09
N LYS A 244 -9.42 31.29 1.57
CA LYS A 244 -8.40 31.99 2.36
C LYS A 244 -8.85 33.37 2.82
N ASN A 245 -9.55 34.12 1.97
CA ASN A 245 -10.07 35.45 2.30
C ASN A 245 -11.19 35.38 3.36
N SER A 246 -12.06 34.37 3.32
CA SER A 246 -13.11 34.15 4.34
C SER A 246 -12.53 33.74 5.70
N GLY A 247 -11.42 33.01 5.74
CA GLY A 247 -10.70 32.64 6.96
C GLY A 247 -10.00 33.82 7.67
N LEU A 248 -9.68 34.91 6.95
CA LEU A 248 -9.09 36.12 7.50
C LEU A 248 -10.15 37.06 8.13
N THR A 249 -11.41 36.92 7.77
CA THR A 249 -12.51 37.72 8.30
C THR A 249 -13.11 37.17 9.61
N GLN A 250 -12.70 35.95 10.04
CA GLN A 250 -13.19 35.30 11.26
C GLN A 250 -12.18 35.36 12.44
N LYS A 251 -11.08 36.09 12.33
CA LYS A 251 -10.14 36.41 13.41
C LYS A 251 -10.19 37.91 13.75
#